data_4f3b1534e9468f16b3aefa80bcc955e4
#
_entry.id   4f3b1534e9468f16b3aefa80bcc955e4
#
_cell.length_a   1.000
_cell.length_b   1.000
_cell.length_c   1.000
_cell.angle_alpha   90.00
_cell.angle_beta   90.00
_cell.angle_gamma   90.00
#
_symmetry.space_group_name_H-M   'P 1'
#
loop_
_entity.id
_entity.type
_entity.pdbx_description
1 polymer ?
#
loop_
_entity_poly.entity_id
_entity_poly.type
_entity_poly.pdbx_seq_one_letter_code
_entity_poly.pdbx_strand_id
1 'polypeptide(L)'
;MFHLSVGVEIREYKNTPCSMGIYQIKNKVNGKMLIGSSVNLPAILNRFKAELKLGSHRNIVLQKEWQQFGPEMFEFKELELLEPVDDPTYDPAEDLHVLEELWIEKLSPFGDKGYNKPRKPGD
;
A
#
# COMPACT_ATOMS: atom_id res chain seq x y z
N MET A 1 6.15 28.62 -1.01
CA MET A 1 6.18 28.84 -1.73
C MET A 1 6.23 28.75 -2.17
N PHE A 2 6.40 28.21 -2.17
CA PHE A 2 6.41 28.26 -2.97
C PHE A 2 6.57 28.05 -3.34
N HIS A 3 6.70 27.64 -3.32
CA HIS A 3 6.76 27.63 -4.17
C HIS A 3 6.92 27.41 -4.57
N LEU A 4 7.11 27.11 -4.53
CA LEU A 4 7.35 27.05 -5.23
C LEU A 4 7.60 26.82 -5.69
N SER A 5 7.87 26.58 -5.73
CA SER A 5 8.10 26.46 -6.36
C SER A 5 8.51 26.12 -6.70
N VAL A 6 8.83 26.06 -6.76
CA VAL A 6 9.37 25.84 -7.17
C VAL A 6 9.77 25.33 -7.20
N GLY A 7 10.15 25.04 -7.37
CA GLY A 7 10.56 24.71 -7.47
C GLY A 7 10.81 24.11 -7.22
N VAL A 8 10.83 24.09 -7.26
CA VAL A 8 11.04 23.71 -7.04
C VAL A 8 11.23 23.00 -6.88
N GLU A 9 11.34 22.70 -6.94
CA GLU A 9 11.48 22.28 -6.74
C GLU A 9 11.83 21.49 -6.54
N ILE A 10 12.28 21.39 -6.71
CA ILE A 10 12.66 20.86 -6.32
C ILE A 10 13.04 20.33 -5.84
N ARG A 11 13.06 20.06 -5.97
CA ARG A 11 13.28 19.81 -5.24
C ARG A 11 13.12 19.23 -4.78
N GLU A 12 13.14 18.93 -5.26
CA GLU A 12 12.81 18.48 -4.65
C GLU A 12 12.35 17.55 -4.22
N TYR A 13 12.53 16.99 -4.60
CA TYR A 13 11.94 15.85 -4.27
C TYR A 13 12.26 15.38 -2.93
N LYS A 14 13.25 15.63 -2.55
CA LYS A 14 13.69 15.35 -1.28
C LYS A 14 12.87 16.06 -0.24
N ASN A 15 12.31 17.17 -0.61
CA ASN A 15 11.42 17.90 0.24
C ASN A 15 9.98 17.58 -0.01
N THR A 16 9.71 16.61 -0.87
CA THR A 16 8.35 16.15 -1.11
C THR A 16 7.98 15.17 -0.02
N PRO A 17 6.92 15.42 0.75
CA PRO A 17 6.52 14.46 1.77
C PRO A 17 6.20 13.12 1.14
N CYS A 18 6.61 12.05 1.79
CA CYS A 18 6.24 10.72 1.34
C CYS A 18 4.75 10.53 1.55
N SER A 19 4.07 10.02 0.54
CA SER A 19 2.65 9.72 0.66
C SER A 19 2.45 8.61 1.68
N MET A 20 1.52 8.80 2.60
CA MET A 20 1.15 7.73 3.51
C MET A 20 -0.34 7.46 3.39
N GLY A 21 -0.73 6.24 3.65
CA GLY A 21 -2.12 5.85 3.49
C GLY A 21 -2.28 4.38 3.24
N ILE A 22 -3.26 4.04 2.42
CA ILE A 22 -3.67 2.65 2.19
C ILE A 22 -3.32 2.26 0.76
N TYR A 23 -2.68 1.11 0.59
CA TYR A 23 -2.34 0.59 -0.73
C TYR A 23 -3.17 -0.63 -1.08
N GLN A 24 -3.24 -0.93 -2.37
CA GLN A 24 -3.89 -2.12 -2.87
C GLN A 24 -3.03 -2.73 -3.96
N ILE A 25 -2.82 -4.04 -3.88
CA ILE A 25 -2.27 -4.82 -4.98
C ILE A 25 -3.40 -5.73 -5.44
N LYS A 26 -3.83 -5.58 -6.68
CA LYS A 26 -5.00 -6.31 -7.19
C LYS A 26 -4.63 -7.19 -8.37
N ASN A 27 -5.06 -8.44 -8.32
CA ASN A 27 -4.93 -9.37 -9.43
C ASN A 27 -6.15 -9.21 -10.34
N LYS A 28 -5.94 -8.72 -11.55
CA LYS A 28 -7.03 -8.43 -12.47
C LYS A 28 -7.68 -9.69 -13.04
N VAL A 29 -7.03 -10.84 -12.92
CA VAL A 29 -7.57 -12.10 -13.43
C VAL A 29 -8.70 -12.60 -12.54
N ASN A 30 -8.49 -12.63 -11.23
CA ASN A 30 -9.46 -13.21 -10.30
C ASN A 30 -10.03 -12.21 -9.29
N GLY A 31 -9.58 -10.97 -9.32
CA GLY A 31 -10.09 -9.94 -8.43
C GLY A 31 -9.54 -9.96 -7.02
N LYS A 32 -8.64 -10.89 -6.71
CA LYS A 32 -8.04 -10.93 -5.38
C LYS A 32 -7.17 -9.70 -5.14
N MET A 33 -7.14 -9.25 -3.89
CA MET A 33 -6.39 -8.05 -3.57
C MET A 33 -5.70 -8.16 -2.23
N LEU A 34 -4.60 -7.44 -2.08
CA LEU A 34 -3.89 -7.28 -0.82
C LEU A 34 -4.03 -5.82 -0.41
N ILE A 35 -4.54 -5.60 0.80
CA ILE A 35 -4.75 -4.27 1.37
C ILE A 35 -3.80 -4.07 2.53
N GLY A 36 -3.17 -2.92 2.60
CA GLY A 36 -2.30 -2.60 3.71
C GLY A 36 -2.08 -1.11 3.82
N SER A 37 -1.29 -0.72 4.81
CA SER A 37 -0.99 0.70 5.05
C SER A 37 0.52 0.91 5.12
N SER A 38 0.94 2.14 4.87
CA SER A 38 2.36 2.49 4.93
C SER A 38 2.52 3.98 5.12
N VAL A 39 3.59 4.36 5.83
CA VAL A 39 3.97 5.76 5.95
C VAL A 39 4.73 6.25 4.71
N ASN A 40 5.05 5.35 3.79
CA ASN A 40 5.72 5.71 2.54
C ASN A 40 5.22 4.76 1.44
N LEU A 41 4.10 5.13 0.82
CA LEU A 41 3.47 4.28 -0.18
C LEU A 41 4.36 4.00 -1.39
N PRO A 42 5.03 5.00 -1.98
CA PRO A 42 5.89 4.68 -3.12
C PRO A 42 6.99 3.68 -2.77
N ALA A 43 7.58 3.80 -1.59
CA ALA A 43 8.66 2.90 -1.18
C ALA A 43 8.16 1.47 -0.98
N ILE A 44 7.02 1.31 -0.30
CA ILE A 44 6.51 -0.04 -0.04
C ILE A 44 6.05 -0.72 -1.33
N LEU A 45 5.42 0.04 -2.23
CA LEU A 45 4.97 -0.54 -3.49
C LEU A 45 6.16 -0.93 -4.39
N ASN A 46 7.20 -0.10 -4.43
CA ASN A 46 8.41 -0.45 -5.18
C ASN A 46 9.09 -1.67 -4.59
N ARG A 47 9.14 -1.75 -3.25
CA ARG A 47 9.72 -2.91 -2.58
C ARG A 47 8.96 -4.18 -2.91
N PHE A 48 7.63 -4.13 -2.86
CA PHE A 48 6.82 -5.29 -3.17
C PHE A 48 6.99 -5.74 -4.62
N LYS A 49 7.07 -4.79 -5.55
CA LYS A 49 7.34 -5.14 -6.95
C LYS A 49 8.67 -5.87 -7.09
N ALA A 50 9.69 -5.36 -6.40
CA ALA A 50 11.01 -6.00 -6.45
C ALA A 50 10.97 -7.39 -5.84
N GLU A 51 10.32 -7.55 -4.69
CA GLU A 51 10.23 -8.85 -4.04
C GLU A 51 9.47 -9.86 -4.88
N LEU A 52 8.39 -9.43 -5.53
CA LEU A 52 7.62 -10.31 -6.40
C LEU A 52 8.44 -10.74 -7.61
N LYS A 53 9.20 -9.84 -8.19
CA LYS A 53 10.07 -10.17 -9.33
C LYS A 53 11.17 -11.15 -8.93
N LEU A 54 11.68 -11.04 -7.71
CA LEU A 54 12.72 -11.91 -7.21
C LEU A 54 12.20 -13.23 -6.66
N GLY A 55 10.88 -13.36 -6.49
CA GLY A 55 10.28 -14.56 -5.93
C GLY A 55 10.38 -14.64 -4.41
N SER A 56 10.55 -13.50 -3.75
CA SER A 56 10.81 -13.47 -2.31
C SER A 56 9.74 -12.76 -1.50
N HIS A 57 8.58 -12.47 -2.09
CA HIS A 57 7.52 -11.81 -1.34
C HIS A 57 6.96 -12.75 -0.28
N ARG A 58 6.77 -12.21 0.93
CA ARG A 58 6.36 -13.05 2.05
C ARG A 58 4.93 -13.55 1.99
N ASN A 59 4.08 -12.92 1.18
CA ASN A 59 2.74 -13.45 0.98
C ASN A 59 2.82 -14.53 -0.09
N ILE A 60 2.74 -15.76 0.34
CA ILE A 60 2.99 -16.91 -0.53
C ILE A 60 1.96 -17.02 -1.64
N VAL A 61 0.70 -16.77 -1.33
CA VAL A 61 -0.37 -16.88 -2.33
C VAL A 61 -0.21 -15.81 -3.40
N LEU A 62 0.06 -14.57 -3.00
CA LEU A 62 0.30 -13.50 -3.95
C LEU A 62 1.52 -13.81 -4.83
N GLN A 63 2.60 -14.30 -4.21
CA GLN A 63 3.81 -14.63 -4.96
C GLN A 63 3.55 -15.70 -5.99
N LYS A 64 2.81 -16.74 -5.64
CA LYS A 64 2.49 -17.81 -6.57
C LYS A 64 1.66 -17.31 -7.74
N GLU A 65 0.67 -16.48 -7.47
CA GLU A 65 -0.20 -15.98 -8.54
C GLU A 65 0.53 -14.98 -9.43
N TRP A 66 1.46 -14.21 -8.85
CA TRP A 66 2.32 -13.34 -9.65
C TRP A 66 3.11 -14.15 -10.68
N GLN A 67 3.65 -15.28 -10.26
CA GLN A 67 4.41 -16.15 -11.16
C GLN A 67 3.51 -16.85 -12.17
N GLN A 68 2.27 -17.15 -11.76
CA GLN A 68 1.34 -17.86 -12.61
C GLN A 68 0.74 -16.96 -13.70
N PHE A 69 0.35 -15.75 -13.35
CA PHE A 69 -0.39 -14.88 -14.27
C PHE A 69 0.47 -13.80 -14.92
N GLY A 70 1.60 -13.47 -14.33
CA GLY A 70 2.51 -12.48 -14.88
C GLY A 70 2.27 -11.07 -14.32
N PRO A 71 3.31 -10.23 -14.36
CA PRO A 71 3.24 -8.90 -13.73
C PRO A 71 2.21 -7.96 -14.36
N GLU A 72 1.88 -8.15 -15.64
CA GLU A 72 0.90 -7.27 -16.30
C GLU A 72 -0.51 -7.43 -15.74
N MET A 73 -0.77 -8.54 -15.07
CA MET A 73 -2.09 -8.80 -14.51
C MET A 73 -2.29 -8.19 -13.13
N PHE A 74 -1.27 -7.54 -12.58
CA PHE A 74 -1.35 -6.98 -11.24
C PHE A 74 -1.33 -5.47 -11.28
N GLU A 75 -2.23 -4.86 -10.52
CA GLU A 75 -2.37 -3.42 -10.43
C GLU A 75 -1.97 -2.96 -9.03
N PHE A 76 -1.09 -1.97 -8.96
CA PHE A 76 -0.63 -1.38 -7.70
C PHE A 76 -1.22 0.01 -7.61
N LYS A 77 -1.97 0.29 -6.54
CA LYS A 77 -2.54 1.62 -6.42
C LYS A 77 -2.67 2.08 -4.97
N GLU A 78 -2.84 3.37 -4.83
CA GLU A 78 -3.08 4.01 -3.54
C GLU A 78 -4.57 4.23 -3.41
N LEU A 79 -5.19 3.61 -2.40
CA LEU A 79 -6.64 3.69 -2.21
C LEU A 79 -7.04 4.96 -1.49
N GLU A 80 -6.26 5.36 -0.51
CA GLU A 80 -6.56 6.56 0.26
C GLU A 80 -5.28 7.11 0.86
N LEU A 81 -5.14 8.43 0.84
CA LEU A 81 -3.98 9.10 1.43
C LEU A 81 -4.38 9.70 2.77
N LEU A 82 -3.48 9.57 3.74
CA LEU A 82 -3.64 10.21 5.03
C LEU A 82 -2.87 11.53 5.00
N GLU A 83 -3.57 12.63 5.32
CA GLU A 83 -2.96 13.95 5.30
C GLU A 83 -1.94 14.08 6.42
N PRO A 84 -0.74 14.62 6.12
CA PRO A 84 0.24 14.83 7.19
C PRO A 84 -0.26 15.90 8.17
N VAL A 85 0.09 15.68 9.45
CA VAL A 85 -0.22 16.63 10.51
C VAL A 85 1.05 17.37 10.88
N ASP A 86 0.97 18.69 10.97
CA ASP A 86 2.13 19.51 11.29
C ASP A 86 2.32 19.59 12.80
N ASP A 87 2.67 18.46 13.40
CA ASP A 87 2.87 18.33 14.83
C ASP A 87 3.95 17.28 15.05
N PRO A 88 5.12 17.66 15.61
CA PRO A 88 6.20 16.70 15.78
C PRO A 88 5.90 15.55 16.74
N THR A 89 4.84 15.67 17.55
CA THR A 89 4.44 14.57 18.45
C THR A 89 3.42 13.65 17.83
N TYR A 90 2.93 13.97 16.63
CA TYR A 90 1.92 13.16 15.97
C TYR A 90 2.53 11.86 15.44
N ASP A 91 1.86 10.74 15.75
CA ASP A 91 2.25 9.43 15.24
C ASP A 91 1.13 8.93 14.34
N PRO A 92 1.39 8.77 13.03
CA PRO A 92 0.32 8.34 12.10
C PRO A 92 -0.07 6.88 12.22
N ALA A 93 0.65 6.09 13.02
CA ALA A 93 0.42 4.64 13.07
C ALA A 93 -1.01 4.29 13.42
N GLU A 94 -1.59 4.97 14.39
CA GLU A 94 -2.95 4.67 14.83
C GLU A 94 -3.97 5.04 13.77
N ASP A 95 -3.83 6.21 13.15
CA ASP A 95 -4.75 6.62 12.10
C ASP A 95 -4.65 5.72 10.89
N LEU A 96 -3.43 5.31 10.52
CA LEU A 96 -3.25 4.37 9.43
C LEU A 96 -3.89 3.04 9.74
N HIS A 97 -3.77 2.58 10.99
CA HIS A 97 -4.39 1.32 11.40
C HIS A 97 -5.91 1.39 11.27
N VAL A 98 -6.51 2.50 11.71
CA VAL A 98 -7.96 2.68 11.60
C VAL A 98 -8.40 2.69 10.15
N LEU A 99 -7.69 3.43 9.28
CA LEU A 99 -8.02 3.45 7.86
C LEU A 99 -7.88 2.07 7.22
N GLU A 100 -6.82 1.36 7.58
CA GLU A 100 -6.60 0.01 7.05
C GLU A 100 -7.75 -0.91 7.45
N GLU A 101 -8.18 -0.86 8.71
CA GLU A 101 -9.30 -1.65 9.17
C GLU A 101 -10.58 -1.34 8.42
N LEU A 102 -10.83 -0.05 8.17
CA LEU A 102 -12.03 0.36 7.45
C LEU A 102 -12.02 -0.19 6.02
N TRP A 103 -10.88 -0.13 5.33
CA TRP A 103 -10.78 -0.63 3.97
C TRP A 103 -10.87 -2.15 3.92
N ILE A 104 -10.24 -2.83 4.89
CA ILE A 104 -10.31 -4.28 4.97
C ILE A 104 -11.75 -4.73 5.22
N GLU A 105 -12.45 -4.04 6.10
CA GLU A 105 -13.86 -4.36 6.36
C GLU A 105 -14.72 -4.13 5.13
N LYS A 106 -14.48 -3.04 4.42
CA LYS A 106 -15.25 -2.68 3.24
C LYS A 106 -15.04 -3.66 2.08
N LEU A 107 -13.81 -4.06 1.84
CA LEU A 107 -13.46 -4.87 0.68
C LEU A 107 -13.35 -6.37 0.99
N SER A 108 -13.21 -6.73 2.27
CA SER A 108 -13.10 -8.13 2.72
C SER A 108 -12.12 -8.94 1.88
N PRO A 109 -10.83 -8.55 1.84
CA PRO A 109 -9.86 -9.18 0.94
C PRO A 109 -9.33 -10.51 1.50
N PHE A 110 -10.24 -11.43 1.80
CA PHE A 110 -9.93 -12.71 2.42
C PHE A 110 -10.39 -13.86 1.55
N GLY A 111 -9.70 -15.01 1.67
CA GLY A 111 -10.10 -16.21 0.97
C GLY A 111 -10.13 -16.01 -0.54
N ASP A 112 -11.29 -16.21 -1.15
CA ASP A 112 -11.44 -16.07 -2.59
C ASP A 112 -11.36 -14.64 -3.08
N LYS A 113 -11.45 -13.67 -2.17
CA LYS A 113 -11.45 -12.24 -2.52
C LYS A 113 -10.12 -11.56 -2.31
N GLY A 114 -9.16 -12.20 -1.67
CA GLY A 114 -7.93 -11.49 -1.42
C GLY A 114 -6.83 -12.31 -0.81
N TYR A 115 -5.72 -11.62 -0.57
CA TYR A 115 -4.49 -12.22 -0.05
C TYR A 115 -4.26 -11.93 1.42
N ASN A 116 -5.10 -11.09 2.02
CA ASN A 116 -4.97 -10.78 3.45
C ASN A 116 -5.35 -11.99 4.29
N LYS A 117 -4.68 -12.15 5.42
CA LYS A 117 -5.04 -13.20 6.36
C LYS A 117 -6.24 -12.76 7.17
N PRO A 118 -7.23 -13.64 7.39
CA PRO A 118 -8.39 -13.28 8.22
C PRO A 118 -7.93 -12.94 9.63
N ARG A 119 -8.56 -11.93 10.23
CA ARG A 119 -8.26 -11.56 11.60
C ARG A 119 -9.05 -12.46 12.54
N LYS A 120 -8.39 -12.87 13.63
CA LYS A 120 -9.07 -13.65 14.64
C LYS A 120 -9.76 -12.72 15.61
N PRO A 121 -10.89 -13.14 16.19
CA PRO A 121 -11.52 -12.35 17.24
C PRO A 121 -10.54 -12.06 18.36
N GLY A 122 -10.46 -10.80 18.77
CA GLY A 122 -9.56 -10.40 19.84
C GLY A 122 -8.15 -10.02 19.40
N ASP A 123 -7.84 -10.18 18.15
CA ASP A 123 -6.52 -9.77 17.62
C ASP A 123 -6.43 -8.26 17.38
#